data_10e71b23572199d37a33b68c7c48a806
#
_entry.id   10e71b23572199d37a33b68c7c48a806
#
_cell.length_a   1.000
_cell.length_b   1.000
_cell.length_c   1.000
_cell.angle_alpha   90.00
_cell.angle_beta   90.00
_cell.angle_gamma   90.00
#
_symmetry.space_group_name_H-M   'P 1'
#
loop_
_entity.id
_entity.type
_entity.pdbx_description
1 polymer ?
#
loop_
_entity_poly.entity_id
_entity_poly.type
_entity_poly.pdbx_seq_one_letter_code
_entity_poly.pdbx_strand_id
1 'polypeptide(L)'
;MNVIKKEHDFYLEMPTALMSRVFLVSNKLQRVPSELNEAGVNSGINYENQCIRFEWDKGKKTVFVRQQRVTPEVDASDAMAASVASNYIDPLIASLKVEAVPSDSSTVVFKVNDLFNGKKTYFNDVFNLINLGTSADSDLSRIISIKAFSNNVTATSELTTVVHEGKSKINVTVEVSSSLVLLPEIPMVGRKENQRVGYFTTSRLQYGDHQQEVSRNNYITRWRLEPTDEQAYMRGQLVEPKKPIVFYIDQAVPAFLRPYIKRGMTDWNQAFEKAGFKNAVQVFDLNDSIVAEGDDMKYSVLTYDASEKANAMGPSV
;
A
#
# COMPACT_ATOMS: atom_id res chain seq x y z
N MET A 1 -9.15 -3.49 13.35
CA MET A 1 -7.98 -4.34 13.68
C MET A 1 -7.26 -3.71 14.86
N ASN A 2 -6.76 -4.53 15.81
CA ASN A 2 -5.99 -4.05 16.95
C ASN A 2 -4.61 -4.72 16.97
N VAL A 3 -3.62 -4.04 17.53
CA VAL A 3 -2.27 -4.58 17.72
C VAL A 3 -2.05 -4.77 19.22
N ILE A 4 -1.62 -5.97 19.59
CA ILE A 4 -1.30 -6.33 20.98
C ILE A 4 0.20 -6.59 21.04
N LYS A 5 0.90 -5.86 21.91
CA LYS A 5 2.31 -6.09 22.21
C LYS A 5 2.45 -6.84 23.53
N LYS A 6 3.17 -7.96 23.51
CA LYS A 6 3.49 -8.73 24.72
C LYS A 6 4.99 -9.04 24.70
N GLU A 7 5.73 -8.41 25.61
CA GLU A 7 7.20 -8.48 25.65
C GLU A 7 7.83 -8.02 24.33
N HIS A 8 8.42 -8.94 23.56
CA HIS A 8 9.04 -8.71 22.26
C HIS A 8 8.15 -9.13 21.08
N ASP A 9 6.96 -9.67 21.36
CA ASP A 9 6.06 -10.20 20.37
C ASP A 9 4.90 -9.26 20.08
N PHE A 10 4.54 -9.21 18.79
CA PHE A 10 3.40 -8.47 18.30
C PHE A 10 2.35 -9.44 17.75
N TYR A 11 1.11 -9.17 18.11
CA TYR A 11 -0.05 -9.94 17.69
C TYR A 11 -1.04 -9.00 17.01
N LEU A 12 -1.66 -9.49 15.96
CA LEU A 12 -2.77 -8.83 15.31
C LEU A 12 -4.08 -9.49 15.79
N GLU A 13 -4.95 -8.70 16.38
CA GLU A 13 -6.34 -9.06 16.63
C GLU A 13 -7.17 -8.60 15.44
N MET A 14 -7.63 -9.55 14.65
CA MET A 14 -8.37 -9.31 13.42
C MET A 14 -9.83 -9.75 13.58
N PRO A 15 -10.80 -8.86 13.31
CA PRO A 15 -12.21 -9.26 13.22
C PRO A 15 -12.40 -10.35 12.15
N THR A 16 -13.16 -11.40 12.48
CA THR A 16 -13.43 -12.51 11.57
C THR A 16 -14.14 -12.05 10.30
N ALA A 17 -14.92 -10.98 10.36
CA ALA A 17 -15.55 -10.35 9.20
C ALA A 17 -14.54 -9.79 8.18
N LEU A 18 -13.29 -9.55 8.59
CA LEU A 18 -12.23 -9.09 7.69
C LEU A 18 -11.42 -10.23 7.06
N MET A 19 -11.62 -11.47 7.53
CA MET A 19 -11.03 -12.64 6.87
C MET A 19 -11.56 -12.73 5.44
N SER A 20 -10.69 -13.13 4.51
CA SER A 20 -10.96 -13.16 3.07
C SER A 20 -11.17 -11.80 2.39
N ARG A 21 -11.16 -10.67 3.13
CA ARG A 21 -11.09 -9.34 2.54
C ARG A 21 -9.68 -9.11 1.95
N VAL A 22 -9.63 -8.28 0.92
CA VAL A 22 -8.35 -7.93 0.28
C VAL A 22 -7.69 -6.79 1.03
N PHE A 23 -6.41 -6.97 1.33
CA PHE A 23 -5.52 -5.96 1.89
C PHE A 23 -4.42 -5.63 0.90
N LEU A 24 -4.02 -4.38 0.85
CA LEU A 24 -2.81 -3.94 0.16
C LEU A 24 -1.67 -3.90 1.17
N VAL A 25 -0.58 -4.61 0.90
CA VAL A 25 0.70 -4.42 1.58
C VAL A 25 1.47 -3.38 0.78
N SER A 26 1.78 -2.26 1.40
CA SER A 26 2.57 -1.18 0.81
C SER A 26 3.82 -0.95 1.63
N ASN A 27 4.98 -1.00 0.97
CA ASN A 27 6.28 -0.86 1.60
C ASN A 27 6.94 0.46 1.19
N LYS A 28 7.59 1.12 2.15
CA LYS A 28 8.30 2.38 1.93
C LYS A 28 9.60 2.40 2.71
N LEU A 29 10.68 2.88 2.08
CA LEU A 29 11.91 3.21 2.77
C LEU A 29 11.70 4.45 3.65
N GLN A 30 12.05 4.37 4.92
CA GLN A 30 11.95 5.48 5.88
C GLN A 30 13.30 6.16 6.07
N ARG A 31 14.35 5.35 6.26
CA ARG A 31 15.73 5.82 6.38
C ARG A 31 16.67 4.87 5.66
N VAL A 32 17.69 5.43 5.06
CA VAL A 32 18.74 4.71 4.34
C VAL A 32 20.11 5.24 4.76
N PRO A 33 21.17 4.42 4.74
CA PRO A 33 22.53 4.91 4.96
C PRO A 33 22.97 5.81 3.81
N SER A 34 23.98 6.67 4.09
CA SER A 34 24.50 7.66 3.12
C SER A 34 24.92 7.04 1.80
N GLU A 35 25.58 5.90 1.85
CA GLU A 35 26.10 5.18 0.67
C GLU A 35 24.98 4.77 -0.30
N LEU A 36 23.82 4.36 0.22
CA LEU A 36 22.65 4.07 -0.60
C LEU A 36 22.03 5.37 -1.14
N ASN A 37 22.04 6.44 -0.37
CA ASN A 37 21.54 7.74 -0.83
C ASN A 37 22.39 8.27 -1.99
N GLU A 38 23.73 8.18 -1.91
CA GLU A 38 24.65 8.49 -3.00
C GLU A 38 24.36 7.65 -4.26
N ALA A 39 23.98 6.39 -4.10
CA ALA A 39 23.57 5.52 -5.19
C ALA A 39 22.17 5.85 -5.76
N GLY A 40 21.43 6.78 -5.16
CA GLY A 40 20.11 7.22 -5.58
C GLY A 40 18.95 6.47 -4.93
N VAL A 41 19.20 5.65 -3.91
CA VAL A 41 18.19 5.03 -3.08
C VAL A 41 17.86 5.98 -1.94
N ASN A 42 16.70 6.62 -2.01
CA ASN A 42 16.31 7.66 -1.06
C ASN A 42 15.20 7.18 -0.12
N SER A 43 15.03 7.88 1.00
CA SER A 43 13.82 7.84 1.81
C SER A 43 12.57 8.15 0.96
N GLY A 44 11.43 7.66 1.36
CA GLY A 44 10.16 7.87 0.65
C GLY A 44 9.91 6.93 -0.54
N ILE A 45 10.90 6.17 -1.01
CA ILE A 45 10.72 5.22 -2.11
C ILE A 45 9.75 4.11 -1.70
N ASN A 46 8.64 4.00 -2.45
CA ASN A 46 7.74 2.85 -2.38
C ASN A 46 8.30 1.69 -3.20
N TYR A 47 8.12 0.50 -2.67
CA TYR A 47 8.53 -0.74 -3.35
C TYR A 47 7.59 -1.89 -2.98
N GLU A 48 7.51 -2.90 -3.85
CA GLU A 48 6.85 -4.18 -3.65
C GLU A 48 5.44 -4.11 -3.05
N ASN A 49 4.54 -3.39 -3.74
CA ASN A 49 3.13 -3.41 -3.36
C ASN A 49 2.48 -4.74 -3.77
N GLN A 50 1.74 -5.35 -2.86
CA GLN A 50 1.05 -6.60 -3.14
C GLN A 50 -0.31 -6.68 -2.47
N CYS A 51 -1.26 -7.33 -3.14
CA CYS A 51 -2.55 -7.64 -2.53
C CYS A 51 -2.52 -9.00 -1.86
N ILE A 52 -3.08 -9.10 -0.67
CA ILE A 52 -3.15 -10.33 0.11
C ILE A 52 -4.53 -10.55 0.70
N ARG A 53 -4.80 -11.81 1.11
CA ARG A 53 -5.98 -12.19 1.91
C ARG A 53 -5.55 -13.08 3.06
N PHE A 54 -6.26 -12.97 4.18
CA PHE A 54 -6.11 -13.88 5.32
C PHE A 54 -7.22 -14.94 5.28
N GLU A 55 -6.86 -16.20 5.48
CA GLU A 55 -7.78 -17.32 5.52
C GLU A 55 -7.61 -18.07 6.83
N TRP A 56 -8.66 -18.13 7.65
CA TRP A 56 -8.61 -18.82 8.92
C TRP A 56 -9.03 -20.28 8.79
N ASP A 57 -8.08 -21.21 8.99
CA ASP A 57 -8.35 -22.64 9.16
C ASP A 57 -8.60 -22.95 10.65
N LYS A 58 -9.88 -23.08 11.00
CA LYS A 58 -10.29 -23.36 12.39
C LYS A 58 -9.77 -24.69 12.89
N GLY A 59 -9.72 -25.71 12.03
CA GLY A 59 -9.28 -27.07 12.37
C GLY A 59 -7.80 -27.12 12.73
N LYS A 60 -6.98 -26.39 11.99
CA LYS A 60 -5.53 -26.31 12.21
C LYS A 60 -5.09 -25.20 13.17
N LYS A 61 -6.03 -24.36 13.64
CA LYS A 61 -5.73 -23.17 14.43
C LYS A 61 -4.65 -22.28 13.76
N THR A 62 -4.83 -22.05 12.47
CA THR A 62 -3.84 -21.37 11.62
C THR A 62 -4.52 -20.32 10.76
N VAL A 63 -3.88 -19.17 10.61
CA VAL A 63 -4.25 -18.17 9.62
C VAL A 63 -3.25 -18.29 8.46
N PHE A 64 -3.74 -18.62 7.29
CA PHE A 64 -2.96 -18.60 6.06
C PHE A 64 -3.02 -17.22 5.41
N VAL A 65 -1.93 -16.83 4.75
CA VAL A 65 -1.85 -15.61 3.96
C VAL A 65 -1.70 -16.00 2.50
N ARG A 66 -2.62 -15.55 1.65
CA ARG A 66 -2.53 -15.72 0.19
C ARG A 66 -2.19 -14.41 -0.48
N GLN A 67 -1.26 -14.46 -1.42
CA GLN A 67 -0.93 -13.33 -2.29
C GLN A 67 -1.81 -13.37 -3.53
N GLN A 68 -2.60 -12.34 -3.74
CA GLN A 68 -3.38 -12.17 -4.95
C GLN A 68 -2.49 -11.57 -6.05
N ARG A 69 -2.18 -12.34 -7.10
CA ARG A 69 -1.29 -11.88 -8.18
C ARG A 69 -2.07 -11.29 -9.34
N VAL A 70 -2.57 -12.11 -10.23
CA VAL A 70 -3.35 -11.67 -11.38
C VAL A 70 -4.80 -12.03 -11.14
N THR A 71 -5.67 -11.05 -11.20
CA THR A 71 -7.10 -11.31 -11.06
C THR A 71 -7.70 -11.52 -12.44
N PRO A 72 -8.13 -12.75 -12.80
CA PRO A 72 -8.94 -12.94 -13.97
C PRO A 72 -10.29 -12.24 -13.77
N GLU A 73 -10.74 -11.52 -14.78
CA GLU A 73 -12.09 -10.97 -14.85
C GLU A 73 -12.95 -11.88 -15.73
N VAL A 74 -14.06 -12.33 -15.19
CA VAL A 74 -15.10 -13.07 -15.89
C VAL A 74 -16.44 -12.67 -15.29
N ASP A 75 -17.45 -12.49 -16.13
CA ASP A 75 -18.80 -12.24 -15.63
C ASP A 75 -19.27 -13.48 -14.84
N ALA A 76 -19.87 -13.28 -13.67
CA ALA A 76 -20.34 -14.38 -12.84
C ALA A 76 -21.40 -15.25 -13.52
N SER A 77 -22.13 -14.70 -14.50
CA SER A 77 -23.12 -15.42 -15.33
C SER A 77 -22.51 -16.10 -16.56
N ASP A 78 -21.23 -15.85 -16.89
CA ASP A 78 -20.55 -16.42 -18.03
C ASP A 78 -20.27 -17.91 -17.83
N ALA A 79 -20.42 -18.71 -18.89
CA ALA A 79 -20.16 -20.15 -18.82
C ALA A 79 -18.73 -20.50 -18.42
N MET A 80 -17.76 -19.62 -18.68
CA MET A 80 -16.35 -19.80 -18.29
C MET A 80 -16.08 -19.51 -16.81
N ALA A 81 -17.02 -18.94 -16.06
CA ALA A 81 -16.77 -18.54 -14.67
C ALA A 81 -16.29 -19.71 -13.79
N ALA A 82 -16.95 -20.87 -13.92
CA ALA A 82 -16.57 -22.09 -13.19
C ALA A 82 -15.17 -22.60 -13.58
N SER A 83 -14.84 -22.56 -14.87
CA SER A 83 -13.53 -22.97 -15.38
C SER A 83 -12.42 -22.04 -14.87
N VAL A 84 -12.63 -20.73 -14.94
CA VAL A 84 -11.69 -19.73 -14.42
C VAL A 84 -11.46 -19.95 -12.93
N ALA A 85 -12.53 -20.13 -12.14
CA ALA A 85 -12.42 -20.36 -10.70
C ALA A 85 -11.67 -21.65 -10.33
N SER A 86 -11.75 -22.70 -11.17
CA SER A 86 -11.06 -23.98 -10.93
C SER A 86 -9.60 -24.00 -11.38
N ASN A 87 -9.22 -23.14 -12.32
CA ASN A 87 -7.89 -23.13 -12.92
C ASN A 87 -6.87 -22.24 -12.21
N TYR A 88 -7.33 -21.28 -11.43
CA TYR A 88 -6.46 -20.31 -10.79
C TYR A 88 -6.45 -20.46 -9.28
N ILE A 89 -5.27 -20.46 -8.70
CA ILE A 89 -5.09 -20.48 -7.25
C ILE A 89 -4.06 -19.41 -6.85
N ASP A 90 -4.42 -18.60 -5.88
CA ASP A 90 -3.50 -17.64 -5.27
C ASP A 90 -2.48 -18.38 -4.40
N PRO A 91 -1.15 -18.10 -4.51
CA PRO A 91 -0.14 -18.78 -3.74
C PRO A 91 -0.28 -18.49 -2.24
N LEU A 92 -0.06 -19.50 -1.42
CA LEU A 92 0.17 -19.33 0.01
C LEU A 92 1.58 -18.79 0.23
N ILE A 93 1.69 -17.66 0.93
CA ILE A 93 2.97 -17.01 1.21
C ILE A 93 3.35 -17.07 2.69
N ALA A 94 2.38 -17.23 3.59
CA ALA A 94 2.65 -17.35 5.01
C ALA A 94 1.62 -18.23 5.72
N SER A 95 2.03 -18.77 6.87
CA SER A 95 1.22 -19.55 7.79
C SER A 95 1.48 -19.03 9.20
N LEU A 96 0.45 -18.50 9.86
CA LEU A 96 0.53 -17.81 11.15
C LEU A 96 -0.26 -18.59 12.19
N LYS A 97 0.37 -18.88 13.32
CA LYS A 97 -0.27 -19.59 14.41
C LYS A 97 -1.31 -18.73 15.10
N VAL A 98 -2.51 -19.26 15.28
CA VAL A 98 -3.55 -18.63 16.11
C VAL A 98 -3.19 -18.83 17.58
N GLU A 99 -3.11 -17.75 18.32
CA GLU A 99 -2.81 -17.75 19.74
C GLU A 99 -4.05 -17.72 20.61
N ALA A 100 -5.08 -16.98 20.18
CA ALA A 100 -6.34 -16.87 20.91
C ALA A 100 -7.53 -16.63 19.96
N VAL A 101 -8.67 -17.15 20.36
CA VAL A 101 -9.97 -16.86 19.75
C VAL A 101 -10.95 -16.64 20.91
N PRO A 102 -11.60 -15.47 21.02
CA PRO A 102 -12.67 -15.25 21.98
C PRO A 102 -13.81 -16.24 21.84
N SER A 103 -14.58 -16.46 22.90
CA SER A 103 -15.67 -17.45 22.90
C SER A 103 -16.78 -17.18 21.88
N ASP A 104 -16.99 -15.90 21.53
CA ASP A 104 -17.92 -15.45 20.51
C ASP A 104 -17.38 -15.58 19.08
N SER A 105 -16.10 -15.94 18.94
CA SER A 105 -15.38 -16.04 17.65
C SER A 105 -15.45 -14.76 16.79
N SER A 106 -15.64 -13.60 17.41
CA SER A 106 -15.74 -12.31 16.72
C SER A 106 -14.40 -11.85 16.15
N THR A 107 -13.30 -12.25 16.80
CA THR A 107 -11.93 -11.93 16.40
C THR A 107 -11.02 -13.16 16.43
N VAL A 108 -9.89 -13.06 15.76
CA VAL A 108 -8.80 -14.06 15.80
C VAL A 108 -7.50 -13.32 16.12
N VAL A 109 -6.75 -13.83 17.10
CA VAL A 109 -5.46 -13.27 17.49
C VAL A 109 -4.34 -14.18 17.02
N PHE A 110 -3.39 -13.64 16.26
CA PHE A 110 -2.25 -14.37 15.74
C PHE A 110 -0.97 -13.54 15.74
N LYS A 111 0.17 -14.21 15.87
CA LYS A 111 1.49 -13.58 15.93
C LYS A 111 1.91 -13.10 14.54
N VAL A 112 2.47 -11.89 14.45
CA VAL A 112 2.83 -11.25 13.17
C VAL A 112 4.31 -10.88 13.04
N ASN A 113 5.15 -11.21 14.01
CA ASN A 113 6.57 -10.84 13.99
C ASN A 113 7.28 -11.28 12.71
N ASP A 114 7.06 -12.52 12.26
CA ASP A 114 7.76 -13.08 11.08
C ASP A 114 7.36 -12.40 9.76
N LEU A 115 6.29 -11.61 9.75
CA LEU A 115 5.91 -10.81 8.57
C LEU A 115 6.77 -9.55 8.41
N PHE A 116 7.36 -9.04 9.52
CA PHE A 116 7.96 -7.71 9.54
C PHE A 116 9.40 -7.67 10.06
N ASN A 117 9.91 -8.75 10.66
CA ASN A 117 11.24 -8.77 11.31
C ASN A 117 12.39 -9.14 10.35
N GLY A 118 12.14 -9.24 9.06
CA GLY A 118 13.15 -9.62 8.07
C GLY A 118 13.50 -11.13 8.02
N LYS A 119 13.00 -11.95 8.96
CA LYS A 119 13.24 -13.41 8.98
C LYS A 119 12.66 -14.11 7.74
N LYS A 120 11.61 -13.55 7.19
CA LYS A 120 10.95 -14.01 5.98
C LYS A 120 10.69 -12.81 5.05
N THR A 121 10.81 -13.04 3.76
CA THR A 121 10.56 -12.03 2.74
C THR A 121 9.09 -11.94 2.31
N TYR A 122 8.16 -12.35 3.19
CA TYR A 122 6.74 -12.45 2.86
C TYR A 122 6.13 -11.12 2.42
N PHE A 123 6.40 -10.07 3.16
CA PHE A 123 5.86 -8.74 2.91
C PHE A 123 6.92 -7.73 2.49
N ASN A 124 8.20 -8.06 2.68
CA ASN A 124 9.27 -7.11 2.52
C ASN A 124 10.57 -7.82 2.10
N ASP A 125 11.00 -7.60 0.88
CA ASP A 125 12.26 -8.08 0.31
C ASP A 125 13.14 -6.91 -0.14
N VAL A 126 13.28 -5.91 0.73
CA VAL A 126 13.90 -4.62 0.42
C VAL A 126 15.30 -4.76 -0.20
N PHE A 127 16.13 -5.67 0.31
CA PHE A 127 17.52 -5.78 -0.14
C PHE A 127 17.68 -6.35 -1.54
N ASN A 128 16.79 -7.24 -1.98
CA ASN A 128 16.72 -7.64 -3.39
C ASN A 128 16.19 -6.52 -4.26
N LEU A 129 15.18 -5.77 -3.80
CA LEU A 129 14.56 -4.71 -4.57
C LEU A 129 15.45 -3.48 -4.76
N ILE A 130 16.33 -3.19 -3.81
CA ILE A 130 17.37 -2.15 -3.99
C ILE A 130 18.67 -2.71 -4.60
N ASN A 131 18.59 -3.91 -5.19
CA ASN A 131 19.67 -4.57 -5.95
C ASN A 131 20.91 -4.94 -5.14
N LEU A 132 20.78 -5.24 -3.86
CA LEU A 132 21.89 -5.75 -3.06
C LEU A 132 22.04 -7.28 -3.16
N GLY A 133 21.04 -7.98 -3.69
CA GLY A 133 21.07 -9.43 -3.94
C GLY A 133 21.20 -10.28 -2.68
N THR A 134 20.73 -9.78 -1.53
CA THR A 134 20.83 -10.44 -0.23
C THR A 134 19.47 -10.42 0.46
N SER A 135 19.36 -11.14 1.57
CA SER A 135 18.19 -11.09 2.46
C SER A 135 18.57 -10.45 3.80
N ALA A 136 17.58 -10.00 4.55
CA ALA A 136 17.81 -9.47 5.88
C ALA A 136 18.39 -10.55 6.81
N ASP A 137 19.37 -10.16 7.62
CA ASP A 137 19.87 -10.94 8.75
C ASP A 137 18.91 -10.77 9.93
N SER A 138 18.21 -11.84 10.29
CA SER A 138 17.19 -11.81 11.36
C SER A 138 17.74 -11.48 12.74
N ASP A 139 19.02 -11.77 12.99
CA ASP A 139 19.65 -11.51 14.27
C ASP A 139 20.06 -10.04 14.43
N LEU A 140 20.23 -9.34 13.30
CA LEU A 140 20.55 -7.93 13.23
C LEU A 140 19.33 -7.05 12.88
N SER A 141 18.16 -7.65 12.70
CA SER A 141 16.93 -6.97 12.28
C SER A 141 15.89 -6.99 13.40
N ARG A 142 15.10 -5.91 13.51
CA ARG A 142 14.09 -5.79 14.56
C ARG A 142 12.88 -4.99 14.12
N ILE A 143 11.74 -5.28 14.75
CA ILE A 143 10.55 -4.43 14.66
C ILE A 143 10.69 -3.30 15.68
N ILE A 144 10.60 -2.05 15.21
CA ILE A 144 10.62 -0.87 16.07
C ILE A 144 9.24 -0.67 16.69
N SER A 145 8.19 -0.69 15.86
CA SER A 145 6.81 -0.50 16.29
C SER A 145 5.82 -1.15 15.33
N ILE A 146 4.64 -1.49 15.84
CA ILE A 146 3.46 -1.77 15.00
C ILE A 146 2.31 -0.95 15.58
N LYS A 147 1.66 -0.16 14.73
CA LYS A 147 0.54 0.71 15.08
C LYS A 147 -0.69 0.33 14.26
N ALA A 148 -1.86 0.36 14.91
CA ALA A 148 -3.15 0.16 14.24
C ALA A 148 -3.89 1.48 14.10
N PHE A 149 -4.47 1.70 12.94
CA PHE A 149 -5.31 2.84 12.59
C PHE A 149 -6.68 2.35 12.10
N SER A 150 -7.54 3.25 11.67
CA SER A 150 -8.92 2.92 11.29
C SER A 150 -9.00 1.91 10.13
N ASN A 151 -8.12 2.02 9.14
CA ASN A 151 -8.12 1.18 7.94
C ASN A 151 -6.77 0.54 7.60
N ASN A 152 -5.75 0.77 8.40
CA ASN A 152 -4.44 0.15 8.21
C ASN A 152 -3.74 -0.22 9.50
N VAL A 153 -2.80 -1.15 9.37
CA VAL A 153 -1.80 -1.47 10.39
C VAL A 153 -0.44 -1.23 9.76
N THR A 154 0.40 -0.43 10.41
CA THR A 154 1.74 -0.12 9.91
C THR A 154 2.80 -0.63 10.87
N ALA A 155 3.72 -1.44 10.36
CA ALA A 155 4.92 -1.88 11.04
C ALA A 155 6.12 -1.06 10.57
N THR A 156 6.87 -0.52 11.52
CA THR A 156 8.20 0.08 11.26
C THR A 156 9.26 -0.88 11.73
N SER A 157 10.18 -1.22 10.83
CA SER A 157 11.24 -2.20 11.09
C SER A 157 12.60 -1.66 10.66
N GLU A 158 13.61 -1.97 11.46
CA GLU A 158 15.02 -1.78 11.12
C GLU A 158 15.55 -3.12 10.63
N LEU A 159 15.91 -3.18 9.36
CA LEU A 159 16.38 -4.37 8.68
C LEU A 159 17.85 -4.20 8.32
N THR A 160 18.65 -5.20 8.59
CA THR A 160 20.08 -5.21 8.31
C THR A 160 20.44 -6.40 7.44
N THR A 161 21.33 -6.19 6.48
CA THR A 161 21.95 -7.26 5.70
C THR A 161 23.46 -7.12 5.69
N VAL A 162 24.15 -8.17 5.30
CA VAL A 162 25.59 -8.19 5.11
C VAL A 162 25.89 -8.33 3.63
N VAL A 163 26.53 -7.33 3.07
CA VAL A 163 27.00 -7.33 1.67
C VAL A 163 28.49 -7.67 1.65
N HIS A 164 28.91 -8.43 0.66
CA HIS A 164 30.30 -8.77 0.43
C HIS A 164 30.87 -7.95 -0.73
N GLU A 165 31.86 -7.13 -0.45
CA GLU A 165 32.61 -6.41 -1.46
C GLU A 165 34.08 -6.93 -1.47
N GLY A 166 34.35 -7.85 -2.40
CA GLY A 166 35.61 -8.60 -2.40
C GLY A 166 35.79 -9.42 -1.13
N LYS A 167 36.76 -9.05 -0.29
CA LYS A 167 37.02 -9.70 1.03
C LYS A 167 36.36 -8.99 2.19
N SER A 168 35.80 -7.80 1.97
CA SER A 168 35.18 -6.99 3.01
C SER A 168 33.73 -7.38 3.23
N LYS A 169 33.30 -7.32 4.49
CA LYS A 169 31.89 -7.45 4.89
C LYS A 169 31.39 -6.09 5.30
N ILE A 170 30.30 -5.67 4.69
CA ILE A 170 29.68 -4.36 4.94
C ILE A 170 28.26 -4.60 5.44
N ASN A 171 27.94 -4.11 6.63
CA ASN A 171 26.57 -4.12 7.14
C ASN A 171 25.81 -2.94 6.54
N VAL A 172 24.66 -3.23 5.93
CA VAL A 172 23.73 -2.23 5.40
C VAL A 172 22.44 -2.32 6.18
N THR A 173 22.09 -1.23 6.85
CA THR A 173 20.84 -1.12 7.65
C THR A 173 19.91 -0.10 7.03
N VAL A 174 18.65 -0.46 6.86
CA VAL A 174 17.59 0.42 6.40
C VAL A 174 16.41 0.38 7.38
N GLU A 175 15.73 1.50 7.51
CA GLU A 175 14.43 1.52 8.20
C GLU A 175 13.31 1.52 7.16
N VAL A 176 12.37 0.61 7.33
CA VAL A 176 11.25 0.41 6.41
C VAL A 176 9.92 0.50 7.13
N SER A 177 8.92 0.98 6.44
CA SER A 177 7.53 0.96 6.86
C SER A 177 6.76 0.01 5.95
N SER A 178 6.07 -0.96 6.55
CA SER A 178 5.20 -1.91 5.86
C SER A 178 3.78 -1.71 6.35
N SER A 179 2.91 -1.21 5.49
CA SER A 179 1.51 -0.90 5.82
C SER A 179 0.58 -1.96 5.24
N LEU A 180 -0.25 -2.55 6.09
CA LEU A 180 -1.32 -3.45 5.72
C LEU A 180 -2.62 -2.65 5.66
N VAL A 181 -3.08 -2.28 4.47
CA VAL A 181 -4.22 -1.39 4.23
C VAL A 181 -5.43 -2.20 3.81
N LEU A 182 -6.55 -2.06 4.54
CA LEU A 182 -7.81 -2.69 4.16
C LEU A 182 -8.39 -1.98 2.94
N LEU A 183 -8.53 -2.70 1.83
CA LEU A 183 -9.13 -2.16 0.62
C LEU A 183 -10.65 -2.00 0.76
N PRO A 184 -11.25 -1.01 0.07
CA PRO A 184 -12.71 -0.81 0.07
C PRO A 184 -13.45 -2.08 -0.36
N GLU A 185 -14.59 -2.33 0.26
CA GLU A 185 -15.47 -3.46 -0.11
C GLU A 185 -16.07 -3.26 -1.50
N ILE A 186 -16.48 -2.03 -1.79
CA ILE A 186 -16.97 -1.64 -3.11
C ILE A 186 -15.84 -0.88 -3.80
N PRO A 187 -15.15 -1.50 -4.76
CA PRO A 187 -14.08 -0.84 -5.49
C PRO A 187 -14.64 0.28 -6.38
N MET A 188 -13.77 1.19 -6.76
CA MET A 188 -14.06 2.20 -7.76
C MET A 188 -14.31 1.52 -9.12
N VAL A 189 -15.28 2.03 -9.87
CA VAL A 189 -15.52 1.57 -11.26
C VAL A 189 -14.26 1.82 -12.09
N GLY A 190 -13.72 0.75 -12.67
CA GLY A 190 -12.53 0.79 -13.50
C GLY A 190 -12.77 1.62 -14.77
N ARG A 191 -11.81 2.48 -15.12
CA ARG A 191 -11.80 3.20 -16.40
C ARG A 191 -10.69 2.64 -17.27
N LYS A 192 -11.07 2.07 -18.43
CA LYS A 192 -10.09 1.55 -19.39
C LYS A 192 -9.20 2.68 -19.92
N GLU A 193 -7.94 2.34 -20.18
CA GLU A 193 -7.00 3.25 -20.81
C GLU A 193 -7.45 3.64 -22.24
N ASN A 194 -6.95 4.76 -22.71
CA ASN A 194 -7.10 5.18 -24.08
C ASN A 194 -5.70 5.45 -24.66
N GLN A 195 -5.37 4.81 -25.77
CA GLN A 195 -4.04 4.91 -26.38
C GLN A 195 -3.61 6.33 -26.78
N ARG A 196 -4.57 7.28 -26.86
CA ARG A 196 -4.27 8.69 -27.14
C ARG A 196 -3.69 9.46 -25.94
N VAL A 197 -3.78 8.90 -24.74
CA VAL A 197 -3.28 9.52 -23.51
C VAL A 197 -2.59 8.45 -22.68
N GLY A 198 -1.32 8.68 -22.32
CA GLY A 198 -0.57 7.80 -21.45
C GLY A 198 -0.99 7.96 -19.99
N TYR A 199 -1.26 6.85 -19.32
CA TYR A 199 -1.57 6.77 -17.90
C TYR A 199 -0.78 5.63 -17.26
N PHE A 200 -0.58 5.69 -15.95
CA PHE A 200 -0.25 4.49 -15.19
C PHE A 200 -1.49 3.60 -15.11
N THR A 201 -1.30 2.30 -15.31
CA THR A 201 -2.42 1.36 -15.38
C THR A 201 -2.17 0.13 -14.52
N THR A 202 -3.27 -0.50 -14.09
CA THR A 202 -3.29 -1.89 -13.60
C THR A 202 -3.99 -2.76 -14.63
N SER A 203 -3.48 -3.98 -14.82
CA SER A 203 -4.01 -4.90 -15.84
C SER A 203 -4.87 -5.97 -15.21
N ARG A 204 -5.91 -6.40 -15.96
CA ARG A 204 -6.73 -7.59 -15.67
C ARG A 204 -6.79 -8.46 -16.92
N LEU A 205 -6.91 -9.77 -16.71
CA LEU A 205 -7.15 -10.72 -17.80
C LEU A 205 -8.65 -10.95 -17.93
N GLN A 206 -9.21 -10.58 -19.07
CA GLN A 206 -10.65 -10.73 -19.34
C GLN A 206 -10.90 -12.07 -20.02
N TYR A 207 -11.76 -12.87 -19.41
CA TYR A 207 -12.27 -14.13 -19.94
C TYR A 207 -13.75 -13.99 -20.33
N GLY A 208 -14.18 -14.74 -21.33
CA GLY A 208 -15.59 -14.81 -21.74
C GLY A 208 -15.79 -15.86 -22.82
N ASP A 209 -16.95 -16.51 -22.85
CA ASP A 209 -17.31 -17.56 -23.80
C ASP A 209 -17.51 -17.05 -25.23
N HIS A 210 -17.65 -15.73 -25.37
CA HIS A 210 -17.84 -15.06 -26.68
C HIS A 210 -16.53 -14.65 -27.37
N GLN A 211 -15.38 -14.91 -26.76
CA GLN A 211 -14.07 -14.56 -27.29
C GLN A 211 -13.17 -15.79 -27.44
N GLN A 212 -12.35 -15.83 -28.48
CA GLN A 212 -11.48 -16.97 -28.80
C GLN A 212 -10.15 -16.94 -28.06
N GLU A 213 -9.75 -15.78 -27.54
CA GLU A 213 -8.51 -15.59 -26.78
C GLU A 213 -8.75 -14.65 -25.59
N VAL A 214 -7.90 -14.80 -24.59
CA VAL A 214 -7.92 -13.94 -23.40
C VAL A 214 -7.45 -12.53 -23.78
N SER A 215 -8.25 -11.53 -23.48
CA SER A 215 -7.87 -10.14 -23.66
C SER A 215 -7.32 -9.53 -22.36
N ARG A 216 -6.46 -8.52 -22.51
CA ARG A 216 -5.95 -7.75 -21.39
C ARG A 216 -6.68 -6.41 -21.32
N ASN A 217 -7.33 -6.15 -20.21
CA ASN A 217 -7.90 -4.85 -19.90
C ASN A 217 -6.94 -4.06 -19.01
N ASN A 218 -6.51 -2.89 -19.46
CA ASN A 218 -5.73 -1.96 -18.68
C ASN A 218 -6.65 -0.89 -18.11
N TYR A 219 -6.61 -0.72 -16.80
CA TYR A 219 -7.40 0.28 -16.08
C TYR A 219 -6.47 1.38 -15.56
N ILE A 220 -6.82 2.64 -15.81
CA ILE A 220 -6.02 3.77 -15.37
C ILE A 220 -6.06 3.89 -13.83
N THR A 221 -4.91 4.16 -13.23
CA THR A 221 -4.83 4.57 -11.82
C THR A 221 -5.28 6.02 -11.70
N ARG A 222 -6.23 6.31 -10.82
CA ARG A 222 -6.78 7.65 -10.65
C ARG A 222 -7.37 7.84 -9.26
N TRP A 223 -7.51 9.07 -8.84
CA TRP A 223 -8.23 9.41 -7.63
C TRP A 223 -9.72 9.05 -7.76
N ARG A 224 -10.30 8.54 -6.67
CA ARG A 224 -11.74 8.29 -6.57
C ARG A 224 -12.45 9.61 -6.23
N LEU A 225 -12.95 10.28 -7.26
CA LEU A 225 -13.78 11.49 -7.10
C LEU A 225 -15.22 11.14 -7.42
N GLU A 226 -16.11 11.33 -6.44
CA GLU A 226 -17.55 11.14 -6.56
C GLU A 226 -18.23 12.47 -6.21
N PRO A 227 -19.20 12.94 -7.01
CA PRO A 227 -19.85 14.22 -6.78
C PRO A 227 -20.71 14.18 -5.51
N THR A 228 -20.74 15.28 -4.76
CA THR A 228 -21.67 15.46 -3.63
C THR A 228 -23.11 15.56 -4.10
N ASP A 229 -23.35 16.18 -5.25
CA ASP A 229 -24.62 16.26 -5.94
C ASP A 229 -24.48 15.69 -7.36
N GLU A 230 -24.93 14.45 -7.52
CA GLU A 230 -24.84 13.72 -8.78
C GLU A 230 -25.73 14.32 -9.87
N GLN A 231 -26.91 14.84 -9.50
CA GLN A 231 -27.82 15.46 -10.46
C GLN A 231 -27.27 16.79 -10.99
N ALA A 232 -26.69 17.61 -10.12
CA ALA A 232 -26.02 18.85 -10.54
C ALA A 232 -24.82 18.56 -11.44
N TYR A 233 -24.01 17.53 -11.08
CA TYR A 233 -22.88 17.09 -11.89
C TYR A 233 -23.32 16.63 -13.29
N MET A 234 -24.36 15.83 -13.38
CA MET A 234 -24.92 15.36 -14.67
C MET A 234 -25.48 16.50 -15.54
N ARG A 235 -25.87 17.61 -14.92
CA ARG A 235 -26.26 18.85 -15.64
C ARG A 235 -25.07 19.70 -16.05
N GLY A 236 -23.83 19.27 -15.81
CA GLY A 236 -22.61 20.01 -16.12
C GLY A 236 -22.29 21.14 -15.15
N GLN A 237 -22.91 21.17 -13.96
CA GLN A 237 -22.58 22.12 -12.90
C GLN A 237 -21.36 21.69 -12.13
N LEU A 238 -20.54 22.66 -11.69
CA LEU A 238 -19.40 22.38 -10.82
C LEU A 238 -19.88 21.98 -9.43
N VAL A 239 -19.45 20.82 -8.96
CA VAL A 239 -19.76 20.27 -7.64
C VAL A 239 -18.50 19.99 -6.84
N GLU A 240 -18.59 19.91 -5.54
CA GLU A 240 -17.49 19.42 -4.71
C GLU A 240 -17.47 17.90 -4.71
N PRO A 241 -16.28 17.27 -4.63
CA PRO A 241 -16.20 15.84 -4.43
C PRO A 241 -16.61 15.48 -3.00
N LYS A 242 -17.24 14.30 -2.80
CA LYS A 242 -17.54 13.75 -1.47
C LYS A 242 -16.30 13.61 -0.60
N LYS A 243 -15.17 13.25 -1.21
CA LYS A 243 -13.85 13.16 -0.59
C LYS A 243 -12.86 13.91 -1.49
N PRO A 244 -12.37 15.09 -1.10
CA PRO A 244 -11.35 15.80 -1.84
C PRO A 244 -10.00 15.08 -1.77
N ILE A 245 -9.09 15.42 -2.68
CA ILE A 245 -7.68 15.02 -2.66
C ILE A 245 -6.97 15.98 -1.72
N VAL A 246 -6.60 15.50 -0.55
CA VAL A 246 -5.99 16.32 0.50
C VAL A 246 -4.52 15.96 0.66
N PHE A 247 -3.66 16.97 0.60
CA PHE A 247 -2.23 16.84 0.88
C PHE A 247 -1.85 17.69 2.09
N TYR A 248 -0.91 17.17 2.86
CA TYR A 248 -0.30 17.87 3.98
C TYR A 248 1.18 18.11 3.68
N ILE A 249 1.66 19.33 3.91
CA ILE A 249 3.06 19.69 3.73
C ILE A 249 3.80 19.48 5.04
N ASP A 250 4.83 18.65 5.01
CA ASP A 250 5.68 18.36 6.16
C ASP A 250 6.38 19.66 6.67
N GLN A 251 6.56 19.72 7.98
CA GLN A 251 7.28 20.81 8.64
C GLN A 251 8.76 20.88 8.22
N ALA A 252 9.35 19.76 7.78
CA ALA A 252 10.71 19.71 7.23
C ALA A 252 10.86 20.49 5.91
N VAL A 253 9.77 20.73 5.18
CA VAL A 253 9.81 21.54 3.95
C VAL A 253 10.24 22.97 4.28
N PRO A 254 11.31 23.50 3.64
CA PRO A 254 11.76 24.86 3.87
C PRO A 254 10.66 25.90 3.71
N ALA A 255 10.55 26.84 4.65
CA ALA A 255 9.43 27.79 4.70
C ALA A 255 9.28 28.61 3.39
N PHE A 256 10.40 28.96 2.73
CA PHE A 256 10.36 29.71 1.48
C PHE A 256 9.80 28.90 0.29
N LEU A 257 9.83 27.56 0.33
CA LEU A 257 9.29 26.69 -0.72
C LEU A 257 7.78 26.42 -0.57
N ARG A 258 7.27 26.43 0.68
CA ARG A 258 5.89 26.04 0.96
C ARG A 258 4.82 26.79 0.14
N PRO A 259 4.91 28.14 -0.06
CA PRO A 259 3.92 28.85 -0.86
C PRO A 259 3.89 28.40 -2.32
N TYR A 260 5.05 28.11 -2.90
CA TYR A 260 5.15 27.65 -4.28
C TYR A 260 4.64 26.21 -4.45
N ILE A 261 4.95 25.33 -3.49
CA ILE A 261 4.44 23.95 -3.47
C ILE A 261 2.92 23.98 -3.37
N LYS A 262 2.34 24.73 -2.41
CA LYS A 262 0.90 24.86 -2.27
C LYS A 262 0.25 25.31 -3.56
N ARG A 263 0.80 26.36 -4.17
CA ARG A 263 0.29 26.90 -5.44
C ARG A 263 0.36 25.82 -6.54
N GLY A 264 1.53 25.20 -6.75
CA GLY A 264 1.69 24.20 -7.81
C GLY A 264 0.76 23.01 -7.65
N MET A 265 0.46 22.59 -6.41
CA MET A 265 -0.51 21.52 -6.16
C MET A 265 -1.95 21.98 -6.38
N THR A 266 -2.32 23.19 -5.92
CA THR A 266 -3.69 23.71 -6.06
C THR A 266 -4.03 24.16 -7.48
N ASP A 267 -3.03 24.46 -8.32
CA ASP A 267 -3.21 24.80 -9.75
C ASP A 267 -3.89 23.65 -10.52
N TRP A 268 -3.78 22.41 -10.04
CA TRP A 268 -4.52 21.26 -10.58
C TRP A 268 -6.03 21.40 -10.48
N ASN A 269 -6.56 22.25 -9.59
CA ASN A 269 -8.00 22.49 -9.51
C ASN A 269 -8.58 22.98 -10.83
N GLN A 270 -7.81 23.71 -11.64
CA GLN A 270 -8.25 24.14 -12.99
C GLN A 270 -8.57 22.94 -13.90
N ALA A 271 -7.77 21.85 -13.80
CA ALA A 271 -8.02 20.63 -14.55
C ALA A 271 -9.25 19.88 -14.00
N PHE A 272 -9.39 19.82 -12.67
CA PHE A 272 -10.55 19.18 -12.04
C PHE A 272 -11.85 19.94 -12.27
N GLU A 273 -11.82 21.26 -12.37
CA GLU A 273 -12.98 22.07 -12.76
C GLU A 273 -13.46 21.76 -14.19
N LYS A 274 -12.52 21.50 -15.12
CA LYS A 274 -12.87 21.00 -16.46
C LYS A 274 -13.53 19.62 -16.42
N ALA A 275 -13.24 18.83 -15.39
CA ALA A 275 -13.87 17.55 -15.13
C ALA A 275 -15.15 17.64 -14.28
N GLY A 276 -15.62 18.85 -13.93
CA GLY A 276 -16.84 19.10 -13.17
C GLY A 276 -16.69 19.19 -11.65
N PHE A 277 -15.45 19.21 -11.12
CA PHE A 277 -15.19 19.25 -9.68
C PHE A 277 -14.50 20.55 -9.26
N LYS A 278 -15.12 21.32 -8.37
CA LYS A 278 -14.47 22.46 -7.69
C LYS A 278 -13.85 21.99 -6.37
N ASN A 279 -12.79 22.67 -5.92
CA ASN A 279 -12.10 22.38 -4.66
C ASN A 279 -11.64 20.91 -4.53
N ALA A 280 -11.29 20.28 -5.66
CA ALA A 280 -10.92 18.87 -5.69
C ALA A 280 -9.59 18.60 -4.99
N VAL A 281 -8.62 19.51 -5.11
CA VAL A 281 -7.31 19.42 -4.47
C VAL A 281 -7.22 20.46 -3.35
N GLN A 282 -6.89 20.01 -2.16
CA GLN A 282 -6.72 20.85 -0.97
C GLN A 282 -5.33 20.58 -0.37
N VAL A 283 -4.64 21.63 0.06
CA VAL A 283 -3.29 21.53 0.60
C VAL A 283 -3.19 22.31 1.91
N PHE A 284 -2.78 21.61 2.96
CA PHE A 284 -2.64 22.13 4.31
C PHE A 284 -1.21 21.96 4.82
N ASP A 285 -0.82 22.72 5.84
CA ASP A 285 0.39 22.41 6.59
C ASP A 285 0.12 21.27 7.56
N LEU A 286 1.11 20.40 7.72
CA LEU A 286 1.05 19.32 8.68
C LEU A 286 1.03 19.91 10.10
N ASN A 287 0.11 19.46 10.93
CA ASN A 287 0.01 19.84 12.33
C ASN A 287 0.42 18.69 13.26
N ASP A 288 0.66 18.99 14.54
CA ASP A 288 1.17 18.03 15.51
C ASP A 288 0.26 16.81 15.71
N SER A 289 -1.07 16.98 15.59
CA SER A 289 -2.02 15.88 15.71
C SER A 289 -1.87 14.87 14.57
N ILE A 290 -1.62 15.35 13.34
CA ILE A 290 -1.39 14.49 12.18
C ILE A 290 0.01 13.88 12.23
N VAL A 291 1.01 14.62 12.71
CA VAL A 291 2.37 14.09 12.93
C VAL A 291 2.34 12.89 13.87
N ALA A 292 1.56 12.94 14.94
CA ALA A 292 1.40 11.83 15.87
C ALA A 292 0.79 10.56 15.21
N GLU A 293 0.00 10.75 14.13
CA GLU A 293 -0.62 9.70 13.32
C GLU A 293 0.13 9.46 11.99
N GLY A 294 1.41 9.84 11.90
CA GLY A 294 2.17 9.88 10.64
C GLY A 294 2.28 8.58 9.84
N ASP A 295 1.91 7.43 10.45
CA ASP A 295 1.84 6.13 9.79
C ASP A 295 0.41 5.76 9.35
N ASP A 296 -0.57 6.65 9.53
CA ASP A 296 -1.95 6.44 9.07
C ASP A 296 -2.04 6.76 7.56
N MET A 297 -2.33 5.73 6.79
CA MET A 297 -2.41 5.81 5.32
C MET A 297 -3.58 6.66 4.80
N LYS A 298 -4.43 7.19 5.68
CA LYS A 298 -5.47 8.15 5.28
C LYS A 298 -4.90 9.52 4.90
N TYR A 299 -3.66 9.84 5.33
CA TYR A 299 -3.01 11.11 5.05
C TYR A 299 -2.01 10.99 3.90
N SER A 300 -2.12 11.88 2.91
CA SER A 300 -1.10 12.05 1.88
C SER A 300 -0.19 13.20 2.29
N VAL A 301 1.08 12.89 2.60
CA VAL A 301 2.04 13.86 3.10
C VAL A 301 3.12 14.10 2.06
N LEU A 302 3.37 15.37 1.74
CA LEU A 302 4.54 15.78 0.98
C LEU A 302 5.69 16.01 1.95
N THR A 303 6.69 15.13 1.88
CA THR A 303 7.91 15.20 2.69
C THR A 303 9.03 15.93 1.95
N TYR A 304 10.02 16.39 2.70
CA TYR A 304 11.25 16.96 2.16
C TYR A 304 12.44 16.17 2.71
N ASP A 305 13.04 15.40 1.83
CA ASP A 305 14.15 14.53 2.17
C ASP A 305 15.48 15.15 1.73
N ALA A 306 16.46 15.20 2.63
CA ALA A 306 17.81 15.57 2.28
C ALA A 306 18.44 14.46 1.44
N SER A 307 18.77 14.75 0.20
CA SER A 307 19.45 13.82 -0.70
C SER A 307 20.60 14.50 -1.41
N GLU A 308 21.66 13.76 -1.71
CA GLU A 308 22.82 14.28 -2.43
C GLU A 308 22.45 14.71 -3.85
N LYS A 309 21.57 13.95 -4.50
CA LYS A 309 21.08 14.26 -5.83
C LYS A 309 19.67 14.83 -5.76
N ALA A 310 19.44 15.92 -6.50
CA ALA A 310 18.11 16.49 -6.63
C ALA A 310 17.13 15.42 -7.12
N ASN A 311 16.06 15.21 -6.38
CA ASN A 311 15.05 14.18 -6.64
C ASN A 311 13.66 14.71 -6.32
N ALA A 312 12.65 14.20 -7.04
CA ALA A 312 11.25 14.40 -6.72
C ALA A 312 10.49 13.11 -7.09
N MET A 313 9.70 12.61 -6.17
CA MET A 313 8.96 11.36 -6.34
C MET A 313 7.51 11.55 -5.93
N GLY A 314 6.59 11.05 -6.75
CA GLY A 314 5.16 11.01 -6.47
C GLY A 314 4.59 9.65 -6.87
N PRO A 315 4.79 8.60 -6.04
CA PRO A 315 4.34 7.27 -6.39
C PRO A 315 2.81 7.19 -6.43
N SER A 316 2.29 6.41 -7.38
CA SER A 316 0.89 5.95 -7.39
C SER A 316 0.85 4.53 -6.85
N VAL A 317 -0.01 4.30 -5.85
CA VAL A 317 -0.21 2.99 -5.20
C VAL A 317 -1.63 2.50 -5.43
#